data_28f634ed4d7715296d4824d2d46f354f
#
_entry.id   28f634ed4d7715296d4824d2d46f354f
#
_cell.length_a   1.000
_cell.length_b   1.000
_cell.length_c   1.000
_cell.angle_alpha   90.00
_cell.angle_beta   90.00
_cell.angle_gamma   90.00
#
_symmetry.space_group_name_H-M   'P 1'
#
loop_
_entity.id
_entity.type
_entity.pdbx_description
1 polymer ?
#
loop_
_entity_poly.entity_id
_entity_poly.type
_entity_poly.pdbx_seq_one_letter_code
_entity_poly.pdbx_strand_id
1 'polypeptide(L)'
;MFLYFSENLIDWFSPLNAFTYITTRGILAALTALIISFLFGPKIITILQGNKIGEAIRADGPSSHASKGGTPTMGGIMIILSIVVSVLVWSDLSNVYNLVLIASIISFGLIGFFDDLTKLKKSKKGMSAKTKFVLQFIVAALSTYYLLGQGSDVLSSEVL
;
A
#
# COMPACT_ATOMS: atom_id res chain seq x y z
N MET A 1 2.26 15.14 6.88
CA MET A 1 2.01 16.44 6.23
C MET A 1 0.98 17.27 6.98
N PHE A 2 -0.21 16.75 7.24
CA PHE A 2 -1.26 17.46 7.99
C PHE A 2 -0.84 17.79 9.44
N LEU A 3 -0.02 16.95 10.05
CA LEU A 3 0.53 17.16 11.40
C LEU A 3 1.31 18.48 11.49
N TYR A 4 2.18 18.75 10.55
CA TYR A 4 2.96 19.99 10.50
C TYR A 4 2.07 21.24 10.34
N PHE A 5 0.98 21.11 9.57
CA PHE A 5 -0.01 22.19 9.43
C PHE A 5 -0.80 22.39 10.74
N SER A 6 -1.19 21.33 11.41
CA SER A 6 -1.98 21.42 12.65
C SER A 6 -1.17 22.03 13.78
N GLU A 7 0.11 21.72 13.92
CA GLU A 7 0.98 22.27 14.96
C GLU A 7 1.09 23.80 14.87
N ASN A 8 1.15 24.37 13.67
CA ASN A 8 1.19 25.80 13.47
C ASN A 8 -0.16 26.52 13.69
N LEU A 9 -1.27 25.78 13.72
CA LEU A 9 -2.62 26.33 13.88
C LEU A 9 -3.26 26.03 15.23
N ILE A 10 -2.64 25.21 16.06
CA ILE A 10 -3.13 24.84 17.40
C ILE A 10 -3.31 26.07 18.29
N ASP A 11 -2.40 27.04 18.19
CA ASP A 11 -2.46 28.31 18.96
C ASP A 11 -3.71 29.15 18.62
N TRP A 12 -4.24 28.97 17.40
CA TRP A 12 -5.42 29.66 16.92
C TRP A 12 -6.73 28.91 17.20
N PHE A 13 -6.69 27.56 17.19
CA PHE A 13 -7.88 26.74 17.31
C PHE A 13 -7.58 25.47 18.12
N SER A 14 -7.85 25.53 19.43
CA SER A 14 -7.61 24.46 20.41
C SER A 14 -8.09 23.04 20.00
N PRO A 15 -9.25 22.86 19.31
CA PRO A 15 -9.69 21.52 18.87
C PRO A 15 -8.72 20.81 17.92
N LEU A 16 -7.81 21.53 17.23
CA LEU A 16 -6.80 20.92 16.39
C LEU A 16 -5.79 20.05 17.14
N ASN A 17 -5.72 20.22 18.45
CA ASN A 17 -4.91 19.35 19.32
C ASN A 17 -5.32 17.86 19.22
N ALA A 18 -6.56 17.57 18.84
CA ALA A 18 -7.00 16.19 18.60
C ALA A 18 -6.18 15.46 17.52
N PHE A 19 -5.62 16.18 16.54
CA PHE A 19 -4.82 15.60 15.46
C PHE A 19 -3.38 15.27 15.86
N THR A 20 -2.92 15.70 17.04
CA THR A 20 -1.61 15.30 17.56
C THR A 20 -1.62 13.87 18.09
N TYR A 21 -2.79 13.35 18.50
CA TYR A 21 -2.92 12.00 19.01
C TYR A 21 -2.79 10.96 17.89
N ILE A 22 -1.93 9.95 18.08
CA ILE A 22 -1.69 8.88 17.13
C ILE A 22 -2.96 8.07 16.80
N THR A 23 -3.82 7.86 17.78
CA THR A 23 -5.10 7.16 17.62
C THR A 23 -6.04 7.90 16.67
N THR A 24 -6.18 9.22 16.85
CA THR A 24 -7.00 10.05 15.97
C THR A 24 -6.49 10.01 14.54
N ARG A 25 -5.18 10.15 14.34
CA ARG A 25 -4.54 10.06 13.02
C ARG A 25 -4.74 8.70 12.37
N GLY A 26 -4.62 7.61 13.16
CA GLY A 26 -4.84 6.25 12.68
C GLY A 26 -6.28 6.02 12.19
N ILE A 27 -7.27 6.49 12.96
CA ILE A 27 -8.69 6.41 12.57
C ILE A 27 -8.95 7.22 11.30
N LEU A 28 -8.46 8.45 11.24
CA LEU A 28 -8.63 9.32 10.07
C LEU A 28 -7.92 8.78 8.83
N ALA A 29 -6.75 8.18 8.98
CA ALA A 29 -6.06 7.51 7.87
C ALA A 29 -6.88 6.32 7.35
N ALA A 30 -7.43 5.49 8.23
CA ALA A 30 -8.28 4.37 7.85
C ALA A 30 -9.55 4.85 7.12
N LEU A 31 -10.24 5.86 7.65
CA LEU A 31 -11.42 6.45 7.01
C LEU A 31 -11.08 7.06 5.65
N THR A 32 -9.96 7.77 5.54
CA THR A 32 -9.50 8.37 4.28
C THR A 32 -9.21 7.30 3.24
N ALA A 33 -8.51 6.20 3.62
CA ALA A 33 -8.26 5.08 2.72
C ALA A 33 -9.55 4.43 2.24
N LEU A 34 -10.52 4.26 3.12
CA LEU A 34 -11.84 3.70 2.82
C LEU A 34 -12.61 4.62 1.87
N ILE A 35 -12.64 5.93 2.12
CA ILE A 35 -13.30 6.90 1.25
C ILE A 35 -12.66 6.91 -0.14
N ILE A 36 -11.34 6.93 -0.23
CA ILE A 36 -10.61 6.87 -1.51
C ILE A 36 -10.99 5.59 -2.26
N SER A 37 -11.02 4.44 -1.56
CA SER A 37 -11.36 3.16 -2.16
C SER A 37 -12.81 3.15 -2.70
N PHE A 38 -13.76 3.72 -2.00
CA PHE A 38 -15.15 3.80 -2.46
C PHE A 38 -15.34 4.77 -3.63
N LEU A 39 -14.71 5.95 -3.58
CA LEU A 39 -14.86 6.96 -4.62
C LEU A 39 -14.16 6.58 -5.93
N PHE A 40 -12.95 6.05 -5.83
CA PHE A 40 -12.13 5.75 -7.01
C PHE A 40 -12.22 4.30 -7.47
N GLY A 41 -12.68 3.38 -6.59
CA GLY A 41 -12.77 1.96 -6.88
C GLY A 41 -13.54 1.64 -8.15
N PRO A 42 -14.80 2.07 -8.28
CA PRO A 42 -15.61 1.79 -9.49
C PRO A 42 -14.93 2.30 -10.75
N LYS A 43 -14.33 3.49 -10.70
CA LYS A 43 -13.64 4.10 -11.84
C LYS A 43 -12.39 3.32 -12.26
N ILE A 44 -11.58 2.89 -11.29
CA ILE A 44 -10.39 2.07 -11.54
C ILE A 44 -10.80 0.70 -12.11
N ILE A 45 -11.83 0.06 -11.55
CA ILE A 45 -12.38 -1.21 -12.05
C ILE A 45 -12.79 -1.06 -13.51
N THR A 46 -13.53 0.00 -13.86
CA THR A 46 -13.96 0.25 -15.25
C THR A 46 -12.79 0.45 -16.19
N ILE A 47 -11.76 1.19 -15.77
CA ILE A 47 -10.52 1.38 -16.56
C ILE A 47 -9.79 0.06 -16.79
N LEU A 48 -9.67 -0.77 -15.75
CA LEU A 48 -9.02 -2.08 -15.84
C LEU A 48 -9.80 -3.04 -16.76
N GLN A 49 -11.12 -3.04 -16.69
CA GLN A 49 -12.00 -3.83 -17.57
C GLN A 49 -11.91 -3.35 -19.03
N GLY A 50 -11.92 -2.03 -19.26
CA GLY A 50 -11.85 -1.44 -20.59
C GLY A 50 -10.54 -1.78 -21.34
N ASN A 51 -9.44 -1.94 -20.61
CA ASN A 51 -8.15 -2.35 -21.16
C ASN A 51 -8.01 -3.88 -21.33
N LYS A 52 -9.10 -4.65 -21.18
CA LYS A 52 -9.11 -6.12 -21.20
C LYS A 52 -8.11 -6.74 -20.21
N ILE A 53 -7.86 -6.05 -19.12
CA ILE A 53 -7.03 -6.52 -18.01
C ILE A 53 -7.90 -7.43 -17.13
N GLY A 54 -8.40 -8.50 -17.71
CA GLY A 54 -9.20 -9.53 -17.06
C GLY A 54 -8.54 -10.89 -17.17
N GLU A 55 -8.80 -11.74 -16.21
CA GLU A 55 -8.31 -13.12 -16.24
C GLU A 55 -9.02 -13.89 -17.35
N ALA A 56 -8.25 -14.45 -18.29
CA ALA A 56 -8.81 -15.36 -19.27
C ALA A 56 -9.26 -16.62 -18.53
N ILE A 57 -10.56 -16.93 -18.62
CA ILE A 57 -11.14 -18.14 -18.03
C ILE A 57 -10.35 -19.34 -18.54
N ARG A 58 -9.85 -20.16 -17.62
CA ARG A 58 -9.25 -21.46 -17.97
C ARG A 58 -10.37 -22.37 -18.46
N ALA A 59 -10.20 -22.91 -19.67
CA ALA A 59 -11.17 -23.83 -20.28
C ALA A 59 -11.41 -25.09 -19.44
N ASP A 60 -10.49 -25.46 -18.56
CA ASP A 60 -10.52 -26.64 -17.73
C ASP A 60 -11.06 -26.39 -16.29
N GLY A 61 -11.66 -25.21 -16.02
CA GLY A 61 -12.20 -24.85 -14.71
C GLY A 61 -13.64 -25.30 -14.49
N PRO A 62 -14.08 -25.46 -13.20
CA PRO A 62 -15.48 -25.75 -12.89
C PRO A 62 -16.43 -24.71 -13.49
N SER A 63 -17.64 -25.13 -13.90
CA SER A 63 -18.65 -24.27 -14.53
C SER A 63 -19.06 -23.05 -13.70
N SER A 64 -18.88 -23.10 -12.38
CA SER A 64 -19.08 -21.96 -11.46
C SER A 64 -18.09 -20.81 -11.67
N HIS A 65 -16.98 -21.05 -12.36
CA HIS A 65 -15.98 -20.01 -12.72
C HIS A 65 -16.36 -19.23 -13.98
N ALA A 66 -17.28 -19.74 -14.79
CA ALA A 66 -17.77 -19.07 -16.00
C ALA A 66 -18.51 -17.76 -15.68
N SER A 67 -19.17 -17.66 -14.53
CA SER A 67 -19.86 -16.45 -14.06
C SER A 67 -18.90 -15.35 -13.56
N LYS A 68 -17.63 -15.66 -13.34
CA LYS A 68 -16.59 -14.73 -12.91
C LYS A 68 -15.75 -14.17 -14.06
N GLY A 69 -16.13 -14.51 -15.30
CA GLY A 69 -15.52 -13.94 -16.49
C GLY A 69 -15.65 -12.43 -16.51
N GLY A 70 -14.52 -11.71 -16.63
CA GLY A 70 -14.51 -10.24 -16.63
C GLY A 70 -14.16 -9.59 -15.29
N THR A 71 -13.88 -10.36 -14.21
CA THR A 71 -13.33 -9.77 -12.99
C THR A 71 -11.91 -9.23 -13.30
N PRO A 72 -11.67 -7.91 -13.12
CA PRO A 72 -10.38 -7.34 -13.42
C PRO A 72 -9.31 -7.87 -12.46
N THR A 73 -8.14 -8.18 -13.00
CA THR A 73 -6.91 -8.37 -12.22
C THR A 73 -6.31 -7.00 -11.88
N MET A 74 -5.32 -6.94 -11.00
CA MET A 74 -4.64 -5.71 -10.58
C MET A 74 -5.45 -4.78 -9.64
N GLY A 75 -6.54 -5.24 -9.01
CA GLY A 75 -7.26 -4.47 -8.01
C GLY A 75 -6.40 -4.03 -6.81
N GLY A 76 -5.30 -4.72 -6.55
CA GLY A 76 -4.33 -4.38 -5.51
C GLY A 76 -3.69 -2.99 -5.67
N ILE A 77 -3.60 -2.46 -6.89
CA ILE A 77 -3.07 -1.11 -7.15
C ILE A 77 -3.92 -0.07 -6.41
N MET A 78 -5.24 -0.19 -6.46
CA MET A 78 -6.15 0.72 -5.80
C MET A 78 -5.98 0.69 -4.27
N ILE A 79 -5.84 -0.51 -3.70
CA ILE A 79 -5.65 -0.69 -2.26
C ILE A 79 -4.35 -0.01 -1.81
N ILE A 80 -3.24 -0.29 -2.51
CA ILE A 80 -1.93 0.28 -2.20
C ILE A 80 -1.96 1.80 -2.33
N LEU A 81 -2.55 2.32 -3.40
CA LEU A 81 -2.66 3.77 -3.62
C LEU A 81 -3.48 4.45 -2.53
N SER A 82 -4.61 3.86 -2.12
CA SER A 82 -5.44 4.39 -1.03
C SER A 82 -4.69 4.42 0.30
N ILE A 83 -3.94 3.36 0.62
CA ILE A 83 -3.14 3.26 1.84
C ILE A 83 -2.01 4.31 1.80
N VAL A 84 -1.23 4.34 0.72
CA VAL A 84 -0.08 5.25 0.59
C VAL A 84 -0.53 6.71 0.71
N VAL A 85 -1.58 7.11 -0.01
CA VAL A 85 -2.11 8.48 0.06
C VAL A 85 -2.56 8.81 1.49
N SER A 86 -3.28 7.91 2.15
CA SER A 86 -3.76 8.13 3.51
C SER A 86 -2.61 8.27 4.51
N VAL A 87 -1.59 7.42 4.41
CA VAL A 87 -0.41 7.49 5.27
C VAL A 87 0.38 8.78 5.01
N LEU A 88 0.56 9.20 3.75
CA LEU A 88 1.24 10.46 3.42
C LEU A 88 0.52 11.69 3.99
N VAL A 89 -0.80 11.67 4.07
CA VAL A 89 -1.59 12.77 4.62
C VAL A 89 -1.50 12.82 6.15
N TRP A 90 -1.73 11.69 6.83
CA TRP A 90 -1.95 11.66 8.27
C TRP A 90 -0.73 11.23 9.09
N SER A 91 0.27 10.58 8.48
CA SER A 91 1.46 10.13 9.18
C SER A 91 2.47 11.25 9.37
N ASP A 92 3.28 11.09 10.40
CA ASP A 92 4.48 11.88 10.59
C ASP A 92 5.57 11.35 9.66
N LEU A 93 5.88 12.14 8.63
CA LEU A 93 6.90 11.80 7.63
C LEU A 93 8.33 12.07 8.12
N SER A 94 8.49 12.75 9.23
CA SER A 94 9.81 12.93 9.87
C SER A 94 10.26 11.65 10.56
N ASN A 95 9.31 10.76 10.86
CA ASN A 95 9.59 9.48 11.48
C ASN A 95 10.03 8.46 10.42
N VAL A 96 11.29 8.02 10.55
CA VAL A 96 11.92 7.06 9.63
C VAL A 96 11.16 5.74 9.53
N TYR A 97 10.56 5.26 10.62
CA TYR A 97 9.76 4.03 10.62
C TYR A 97 8.57 4.12 9.64
N ASN A 98 7.92 5.27 9.58
CA ASN A 98 6.81 5.50 8.64
C ASN A 98 7.29 5.49 7.18
N LEU A 99 8.47 6.07 6.91
CA LEU A 99 9.06 6.05 5.57
C LEU A 99 9.42 4.64 5.11
N VAL A 100 10.01 3.84 6.00
CA VAL A 100 10.35 2.43 5.70
C VAL A 100 9.10 1.61 5.44
N LEU A 101 8.03 1.82 6.21
CA LEU A 101 6.75 1.13 5.99
C LEU A 101 6.15 1.49 4.64
N ILE A 102 6.13 2.78 4.26
CA ILE A 102 5.64 3.23 2.96
C ILE A 102 6.47 2.61 1.84
N ALA A 103 7.81 2.67 1.94
CA ALA A 103 8.73 2.09 0.96
C ALA A 103 8.52 0.58 0.81
N SER A 104 8.31 -0.13 1.92
CA SER A 104 8.02 -1.57 1.92
C SER A 104 6.71 -1.88 1.21
N ILE A 105 5.63 -1.18 1.53
CA ILE A 105 4.31 -1.36 0.90
C ILE A 105 4.39 -1.13 -0.61
N ILE A 106 5.07 -0.06 -1.03
CA ILE A 106 5.25 0.25 -2.46
C ILE A 106 6.08 -0.84 -3.12
N SER A 107 7.18 -1.29 -2.51
CA SER A 107 8.06 -2.32 -3.08
C SER A 107 7.35 -3.67 -3.25
N PHE A 108 6.62 -4.14 -2.24
CA PHE A 108 5.81 -5.34 -2.34
C PHE A 108 4.69 -5.19 -3.38
N GLY A 109 4.08 -4.00 -3.44
CA GLY A 109 3.08 -3.66 -4.43
C GLY A 109 3.60 -3.70 -5.85
N LEU A 110 4.80 -3.19 -6.08
CA LEU A 110 5.47 -3.26 -7.39
C LEU A 110 5.77 -4.70 -7.80
N ILE A 111 6.23 -5.55 -6.88
CA ILE A 111 6.45 -6.98 -7.16
C ILE A 111 5.14 -7.63 -7.64
N GLY A 112 4.02 -7.38 -6.95
CA GLY A 112 2.70 -7.86 -7.35
C GLY A 112 2.26 -7.31 -8.70
N PHE A 113 2.47 -6.03 -8.94
CA PHE A 113 2.15 -5.36 -10.20
C PHE A 113 2.93 -5.95 -11.39
N PHE A 114 4.23 -6.17 -11.24
CA PHE A 114 5.04 -6.81 -12.28
C PHE A 114 4.66 -8.27 -12.52
N ASP A 115 4.26 -9.02 -11.47
CA ASP A 115 3.73 -10.36 -11.62
C ASP A 115 2.46 -10.36 -12.50
N ASP A 116 1.53 -9.46 -12.22
CA ASP A 116 0.28 -9.32 -12.97
C ASP A 116 0.53 -8.82 -14.39
N LEU A 117 1.43 -7.85 -14.60
CA LEU A 117 1.84 -7.43 -15.95
C LEU A 117 2.43 -8.57 -16.77
N THR A 118 3.23 -9.43 -16.15
CA THR A 118 3.84 -10.57 -16.83
C THR A 118 2.80 -11.60 -17.26
N LYS A 119 1.77 -11.82 -16.42
CA LYS A 119 0.62 -12.67 -16.77
C LYS A 119 -0.12 -12.16 -18.00
N LEU A 120 -0.26 -10.84 -18.13
CA LEU A 120 -0.96 -10.23 -19.25
C LEU A 120 -0.15 -10.28 -20.56
N LYS A 121 1.18 -10.04 -20.48
CA LYS A 121 2.01 -9.84 -21.69
C LYS A 121 2.65 -11.11 -22.24
N LYS A 122 3.16 -12.01 -21.41
CA LYS A 122 4.04 -13.12 -21.84
C LYS A 122 3.55 -14.52 -21.50
N SER A 123 2.91 -14.73 -20.38
CA SER A 123 2.61 -16.08 -19.91
C SER A 123 1.48 -16.03 -18.90
N LYS A 124 0.46 -16.86 -19.08
CA LYS A 124 -0.62 -17.04 -18.09
C LYS A 124 -0.11 -17.47 -16.70
N LYS A 125 1.18 -17.83 -16.57
CA LYS A 125 1.81 -18.25 -15.31
C LYS A 125 2.39 -17.12 -14.47
N GLY A 126 2.57 -15.92 -15.03
CA GLY A 126 3.21 -14.80 -14.32
C GLY A 126 4.71 -14.99 -14.11
N MET A 127 5.27 -14.32 -13.10
CA MET A 127 6.67 -14.48 -12.68
C MET A 127 6.91 -15.86 -12.07
N SER A 128 8.16 -16.38 -12.18
CA SER A 128 8.50 -17.65 -11.52
C SER A 128 8.40 -17.49 -9.99
N ALA A 129 7.95 -18.57 -9.31
CA ALA A 129 7.81 -18.55 -7.85
C ALA A 129 9.15 -18.23 -7.16
N LYS A 130 10.27 -18.73 -7.69
CA LYS A 130 11.61 -18.45 -7.17
C LYS A 130 11.96 -16.96 -7.27
N THR A 131 11.73 -16.33 -8.43
CA THR A 131 12.01 -14.90 -8.63
C THR A 131 11.18 -14.03 -7.68
N LYS A 132 9.89 -14.34 -7.55
CA LYS A 132 8.98 -13.63 -6.65
C LYS A 132 9.44 -13.73 -5.20
N PHE A 133 9.77 -14.95 -4.75
CA PHE A 133 10.26 -15.19 -3.39
C PHE A 133 11.57 -14.45 -3.11
N VAL A 134 12.53 -14.49 -4.04
CA VAL A 134 13.82 -13.79 -3.87
C VAL A 134 13.62 -12.28 -3.77
N LEU A 135 12.80 -11.68 -4.64
CA LEU A 135 12.51 -10.24 -4.58
C LEU A 135 11.84 -9.84 -3.27
N GLN A 136 10.86 -10.63 -2.81
CA GLN A 136 10.18 -10.38 -1.53
C GLN A 136 11.16 -10.52 -0.36
N PHE A 137 12.03 -11.52 -0.38
CA PHE A 137 13.04 -11.71 0.65
C PHE A 137 14.03 -10.54 0.71
N ILE A 138 14.49 -10.04 -0.44
CA ILE A 138 15.39 -8.88 -0.51
C ILE A 138 14.71 -7.65 0.10
N VAL A 139 13.48 -7.36 -0.27
CA VAL A 139 12.74 -6.20 0.28
C VAL A 139 12.59 -6.33 1.79
N ALA A 140 12.18 -7.52 2.28
CA ALA A 140 12.03 -7.77 3.71
C ALA A 140 13.35 -7.62 4.46
N ALA A 141 14.44 -8.21 3.95
CA ALA A 141 15.76 -8.15 4.56
C ALA A 141 16.29 -6.70 4.64
N LEU A 142 16.15 -5.93 3.55
CA LEU A 142 16.58 -4.54 3.52
C LEU A 142 15.77 -3.67 4.50
N SER A 143 14.46 -3.85 4.54
CA SER A 143 13.58 -3.13 5.47
C SER A 143 13.94 -3.45 6.92
N THR A 144 14.13 -4.72 7.24
CA THR A 144 14.49 -5.16 8.60
C THR A 144 15.88 -4.67 8.98
N TYR A 145 16.87 -4.79 8.08
CA TYR A 145 18.23 -4.30 8.32
C TYR A 145 18.25 -2.81 8.65
N TYR A 146 17.51 -2.01 7.88
CA TYR A 146 17.42 -0.58 8.10
C TYR A 146 16.76 -0.23 9.44
N LEU A 147 15.65 -0.92 9.78
CA LEU A 147 14.94 -0.72 11.05
C LEU A 147 15.80 -1.09 12.27
N LEU A 148 16.57 -2.18 12.17
CA LEU A 148 17.47 -2.58 13.26
C LEU A 148 18.61 -1.59 13.45
N GLY A 149 19.17 -1.02 12.36
CA GLY A 149 20.19 0.01 12.43
C GLY A 149 19.71 1.25 13.17
N GLN A 150 18.50 1.72 12.88
CA GLN A 150 17.92 2.87 13.58
C GLN A 150 17.52 2.56 15.04
N GLY A 151 17.11 1.33 15.32
CA GLY A 151 16.74 0.89 16.68
C GLY A 151 17.94 0.85 17.63
N SER A 152 19.15 0.59 17.15
CA SER A 152 20.37 0.59 17.98
C SER A 152 20.70 1.99 18.49
N ASP A 153 20.43 3.03 17.71
CA ASP A 153 20.68 4.42 18.10
C ASP A 153 19.71 4.91 19.19
N VAL A 154 18.45 4.46 19.11
CA VAL A 154 17.43 4.79 20.12
C VAL A 154 17.72 4.10 21.45
N LEU A 155 18.09 2.81 21.42
CA LEU A 155 18.43 2.06 22.64
C LEU A 155 19.70 2.59 23.32
N SER A 156 20.66 3.07 22.55
CA SER A 156 21.90 3.66 23.10
C SER A 156 21.65 5.03 23.74
N SER A 157 20.64 5.77 23.32
CA SER A 157 20.29 7.08 23.89
C SER A 157 19.43 7.01 25.16
N GLU A 158 18.74 5.88 25.42
CA GLU A 158 17.96 5.69 26.64
C GLU A 158 18.74 5.02 27.80
N VAL A 159 19.95 4.50 27.51
CA VAL A 159 20.78 3.78 28.51
C VAL A 159 21.89 4.68 29.07
N LEU A 160 22.06 5.90 28.61
CA LEU A 160 22.98 6.92 29.15
C LEU A 160 22.22 8.06 29.82
#